data_9eb31cd43a76735cdba7cdcdb65293c0
#
_entry.id   9eb31cd43a76735cdba7cdcdb65293c0
#
_cell.length_a   1.000
_cell.length_b   1.000
_cell.length_c   1.000
_cell.angle_alpha   90.00
_cell.angle_beta   90.00
_cell.angle_gamma   90.00
#
_symmetry.space_group_name_H-M   'P 1'
#
loop_
_entity.id
_entity.type
_entity.pdbx_description
1 polymer ?
#
loop_
_entity_poly.entity_id
_entity_poly.type
_entity_poly.pdbx_seq_one_letter_code
_entity_poly.pdbx_strand_id
1 'polypeptide(L)'
;MLDKVAASPMKKPSLTKLEKLSGVKGMNDILPTDSVHWEWLEEKVRALMNCYAYRNIRTPVLEHTQLFVRGIGEVTDIVEKEMYCFQDRADKNGVHDHLTMRPENTASVVRSVIEHNLLYDGGKRLYYTGPMFRRERPQRGRYRQFHQIGAEALGFSGPEIDAELILLAAALWKKIGLTDWRLEINSLGQPEERALHRAKLIAYLEARSDCLDEDSKRRLHSNPLRILDTKNPAMKAIVESAPRLIDFLGAQSLAHFEGFKAILDANGVAWTLNHRLVRGLDYYNLTVFEFVTDRLGAQGTICAGGRYDYLIGQMGGKPAPAVGWALGVERVLELIKEEGALNDPLVPDAYAVVPEASTLPIVLKTLQTLRSAGIKVQMHAGAVANAVDSMKSQFKRADASGARYALIFGAAEIAAGSVALRSLRFNPEGEVSRAAQTLWPLDNVDAWANMLGSNPPV
;
A
#
# COMPACT_ATOMS: atom_id res chain seq x y z
N MET A 1 16.13 38.95 -20.74
CA MET A 1 14.74 39.44 -20.63
C MET A 1 13.99 38.35 -19.87
N LEU A 2 13.83 38.51 -18.57
CA LEU A 2 13.10 37.60 -17.71
C LEU A 2 11.74 38.23 -17.47
N ASP A 3 10.73 37.67 -18.12
CA ASP A 3 9.36 38.13 -17.95
C ASP A 3 8.87 37.79 -16.54
N LYS A 4 8.50 38.83 -15.82
CA LYS A 4 7.80 38.80 -14.56
C LYS A 4 6.43 38.15 -14.75
N VAL A 5 6.29 36.89 -14.37
CA VAL A 5 4.96 36.33 -14.11
C VAL A 5 4.49 36.90 -12.77
N ALA A 6 3.79 38.04 -12.85
CA ALA A 6 3.10 38.61 -11.70
C ALA A 6 1.96 37.65 -11.32
N ALA A 7 1.96 37.19 -10.09
CA ALA A 7 0.83 36.47 -9.51
C ALA A 7 -0.41 37.36 -9.57
N SER A 8 -1.36 37.00 -10.43
CA SER A 8 -2.64 37.70 -10.54
C SER A 8 -3.39 37.55 -9.21
N PRO A 9 -3.89 38.64 -8.60
CA PRO A 9 -4.63 38.55 -7.34
C PRO A 9 -5.89 37.72 -7.57
N MET A 10 -6.07 36.67 -6.76
CA MET A 10 -7.29 35.86 -6.77
C MET A 10 -8.49 36.78 -6.54
N LYS A 11 -9.37 36.90 -7.55
CA LYS A 11 -10.67 37.57 -7.41
C LYS A 11 -11.47 36.85 -6.30
N LYS A 12 -11.88 37.58 -5.27
CA LYS A 12 -12.83 37.05 -4.28
C LYS A 12 -14.10 36.61 -5.03
N PRO A 13 -14.56 35.38 -4.89
CA PRO A 13 -15.79 34.94 -5.54
C PRO A 13 -16.97 35.73 -5.00
N SER A 14 -17.83 36.20 -5.89
CA SER A 14 -19.11 36.79 -5.51
C SER A 14 -19.99 35.73 -4.86
N LEU A 15 -20.70 36.10 -3.78
CA LEU A 15 -21.52 35.22 -2.93
C LEU A 15 -22.81 34.71 -3.60
N THR A 16 -22.78 34.37 -4.89
CA THR A 16 -23.95 33.83 -5.59
C THR A 16 -23.72 32.33 -5.87
N LYS A 17 -24.32 31.51 -5.02
CA LYS A 17 -24.29 30.03 -5.01
C LYS A 17 -22.89 29.46 -4.77
N LEU A 18 -22.64 29.06 -3.53
CA LEU A 18 -21.45 28.24 -3.21
C LEU A 18 -21.49 26.95 -4.05
N GLU A 19 -20.58 26.85 -5.01
CA GLU A 19 -20.36 25.59 -5.74
C GLU A 19 -19.89 24.51 -4.78
N LYS A 20 -20.41 23.30 -4.95
CA LYS A 20 -19.99 22.16 -4.15
C LYS A 20 -18.52 21.85 -4.43
N LEU A 21 -17.70 21.95 -3.40
CA LEU A 21 -16.28 21.56 -3.50
C LEU A 21 -16.17 20.04 -3.67
N SER A 22 -15.27 19.63 -4.53
CA SER A 22 -14.92 18.23 -4.76
C SER A 22 -13.41 18.00 -4.59
N GLY A 23 -13.01 16.78 -4.33
CA GLY A 23 -11.60 16.41 -4.23
C GLY A 23 -10.82 16.63 -5.51
N VAL A 24 -9.49 16.67 -5.41
CA VAL A 24 -8.60 16.80 -6.56
C VAL A 24 -8.69 15.53 -7.42
N LYS A 25 -8.85 15.69 -8.72
CA LYS A 25 -8.97 14.55 -9.64
C LYS A 25 -7.81 13.56 -9.51
N GLY A 26 -8.13 12.33 -9.18
CA GLY A 26 -7.15 11.24 -8.99
C GLY A 26 -6.53 11.20 -7.58
N MET A 27 -7.02 12.02 -6.66
CA MET A 27 -6.76 11.95 -5.23
C MET A 27 -8.09 11.66 -4.53
N ASN A 28 -8.26 10.43 -4.07
CA ASN A 28 -9.55 9.93 -3.61
C ASN A 28 -9.58 9.85 -2.08
N ASP A 29 -10.75 10.14 -1.49
CA ASP A 29 -11.01 9.84 -0.09
C ASP A 29 -11.13 8.31 0.10
N ILE A 30 -10.58 7.80 1.18
CA ILE A 30 -10.81 6.43 1.64
C ILE A 30 -11.96 6.49 2.64
N LEU A 31 -13.15 6.10 2.20
CA LEU A 31 -14.36 6.19 3.01
C LEU A 31 -14.42 5.06 4.05
N PRO A 32 -15.22 5.20 5.13
CA PRO A 32 -15.33 4.19 6.18
C PRO A 32 -15.66 2.79 5.70
N THR A 33 -16.42 2.66 4.63
CA THR A 33 -16.72 1.36 3.97
C THR A 33 -15.51 0.69 3.34
N ASP A 34 -14.49 1.46 3.00
CA ASP A 34 -13.26 0.96 2.40
C ASP A 34 -12.11 0.91 3.42
N SER A 35 -12.06 1.87 4.38
CA SER A 35 -10.95 1.99 5.34
C SER A 35 -10.76 0.72 6.18
N VAL A 36 -11.82 -0.03 6.44
CA VAL A 36 -11.75 -1.32 7.16
C VAL A 36 -10.86 -2.33 6.46
N HIS A 37 -10.84 -2.32 5.12
CA HIS A 37 -10.00 -3.21 4.32
C HIS A 37 -8.54 -2.77 4.33
N TRP A 38 -8.30 -1.46 4.42
CA TRP A 38 -6.99 -0.87 4.58
C TRP A 38 -6.39 -1.25 5.94
N GLU A 39 -7.13 -1.05 7.02
CA GLU A 39 -6.73 -1.40 8.37
C GLU A 39 -6.41 -2.89 8.49
N TRP A 40 -7.27 -3.75 7.92
CA TRP A 40 -7.04 -5.19 7.87
C TRP A 40 -5.73 -5.55 7.16
N LEU A 41 -5.48 -4.97 5.98
CA LEU A 41 -4.24 -5.23 5.23
C LEU A 41 -3.01 -4.72 6.01
N GLU A 42 -3.07 -3.50 6.55
CA GLU A 42 -1.99 -2.92 7.34
C GLU A 42 -1.67 -3.75 8.60
N GLU A 43 -2.68 -4.31 9.25
CA GLU A 43 -2.49 -5.21 10.38
C GLU A 43 -1.76 -6.50 9.97
N LYS A 44 -2.18 -7.14 8.85
CA LYS A 44 -1.52 -8.34 8.33
C LYS A 44 -0.07 -8.07 7.97
N VAL A 45 0.19 -6.93 7.31
CA VAL A 45 1.55 -6.49 6.96
C VAL A 45 2.38 -6.26 8.21
N ARG A 46 1.89 -5.49 9.18
CA ARG A 46 2.61 -5.19 10.43
C ARG A 46 2.98 -6.45 11.19
N ALA A 47 2.06 -7.39 11.31
CA ALA A 47 2.31 -8.67 11.96
C ALA A 47 3.39 -9.47 11.22
N LEU A 48 3.36 -9.50 9.88
CA LEU A 48 4.35 -10.21 9.08
C LEU A 48 5.73 -9.55 9.15
N MET A 49 5.81 -8.23 9.02
CA MET A 49 7.07 -7.47 9.14
C MET A 49 7.76 -7.71 10.48
N ASN A 50 6.99 -7.80 11.57
CA ASN A 50 7.53 -8.15 12.88
C ASN A 50 8.14 -9.56 12.92
N CYS A 51 7.54 -10.56 12.23
CA CYS A 51 8.10 -11.90 12.12
C CYS A 51 9.44 -11.94 11.39
N TYR A 52 9.64 -11.05 10.42
CA TYR A 52 10.90 -10.91 9.66
C TYR A 52 11.86 -9.88 10.29
N ALA A 53 11.55 -9.36 11.47
CA ALA A 53 12.32 -8.35 12.20
C ALA A 53 12.50 -7.01 11.44
N TYR A 54 11.60 -6.67 10.51
CA TYR A 54 11.55 -5.35 9.88
C TYR A 54 10.97 -4.31 10.84
N ARG A 55 11.61 -3.15 10.92
CA ARG A 55 11.19 -2.02 11.77
C ARG A 55 10.51 -0.94 10.94
N ASN A 56 9.42 -0.38 11.48
CA ASN A 56 8.72 0.69 10.79
C ASN A 56 9.55 1.97 10.75
N ILE A 57 9.66 2.58 9.57
CA ILE A 57 10.21 3.92 9.36
C ILE A 57 9.17 4.81 8.72
N ARG A 58 9.10 6.07 9.14
CA ARG A 58 8.21 7.08 8.57
C ARG A 58 9.02 8.29 8.16
N THR A 59 9.01 8.60 6.87
CA THR A 59 9.69 9.75 6.30
C THR A 59 8.68 10.85 5.98
N PRO A 60 9.10 12.11 5.86
CA PRO A 60 8.24 13.21 5.43
C PRO A 60 7.59 12.93 4.06
N VAL A 61 6.42 13.54 3.83
CA VAL A 61 5.75 13.52 2.53
C VAL A 61 6.41 14.47 1.55
N LEU A 62 6.96 15.57 2.05
CA LEU A 62 7.69 16.57 1.29
C LEU A 62 9.19 16.37 1.49
N GLU A 63 9.92 16.42 0.39
CA GLU A 63 11.37 16.31 0.35
C GLU A 63 11.93 17.34 -0.64
N HIS A 64 13.22 17.66 -0.54
CA HIS A 64 13.89 18.44 -1.57
C HIS A 64 13.84 17.73 -2.91
N THR A 65 13.51 18.46 -3.98
CA THR A 65 13.38 17.90 -5.34
C THR A 65 14.64 17.16 -5.78
N GLN A 66 15.82 17.67 -5.39
CA GLN A 66 17.11 17.06 -5.72
C GLN A 66 17.28 15.62 -5.17
N LEU A 67 16.58 15.27 -4.09
CA LEU A 67 16.62 13.91 -3.55
C LEU A 67 16.16 12.91 -4.61
N PHE A 68 15.05 13.21 -5.26
CA PHE A 68 14.47 12.32 -6.28
C PHE A 68 15.22 12.39 -7.61
N VAL A 69 15.68 13.57 -8.03
CA VAL A 69 16.49 13.73 -9.24
C VAL A 69 17.77 12.90 -9.16
N ARG A 70 18.50 12.97 -8.02
CA ARG A 70 19.72 12.18 -7.82
C ARG A 70 19.44 10.69 -7.64
N GLY A 71 18.39 10.34 -6.91
CA GLY A 71 18.08 8.95 -6.58
C GLY A 71 17.43 8.19 -7.71
N ILE A 72 16.44 8.78 -8.38
CA ILE A 72 15.63 8.10 -9.40
C ILE A 72 16.30 8.10 -10.78
N GLY A 73 17.09 9.15 -11.07
CA GLY A 73 17.71 9.40 -12.37
C GLY A 73 16.97 10.49 -13.17
N GLU A 74 17.74 11.38 -13.77
CA GLU A 74 17.22 12.58 -14.48
C GLU A 74 16.34 12.23 -15.67
N VAL A 75 16.60 11.12 -16.36
CA VAL A 75 15.95 10.70 -17.62
C VAL A 75 14.88 9.62 -17.35
N THR A 76 14.10 9.80 -16.30
CA THR A 76 12.98 8.88 -16.00
C THR A 76 11.64 9.59 -16.15
N ASP A 77 10.60 8.87 -16.55
CA ASP A 77 9.25 9.43 -16.70
C ASP A 77 8.76 10.08 -15.38
N ILE A 78 9.16 9.53 -14.24
CA ILE A 78 8.80 10.06 -12.92
C ILE A 78 9.39 11.46 -12.75
N VAL A 79 10.70 11.64 -12.97
CA VAL A 79 11.38 12.92 -12.78
C VAL A 79 10.97 13.93 -13.85
N GLU A 80 10.86 13.51 -15.11
CA GLU A 80 10.53 14.41 -16.22
C GLU A 80 9.09 14.92 -16.19
N LYS A 81 8.11 14.10 -15.75
CA LYS A 81 6.68 14.39 -16.03
C LYS A 81 5.74 14.15 -14.86
N GLU A 82 6.10 13.30 -13.90
CA GLU A 82 5.13 12.77 -12.93
C GLU A 82 5.27 13.38 -11.53
N MET A 83 6.35 14.07 -11.20
CA MET A 83 6.52 14.69 -9.89
C MET A 83 5.63 15.90 -9.70
N TYR A 84 5.10 16.06 -8.47
CA TYR A 84 4.47 17.28 -7.99
C TYR A 84 5.54 18.14 -7.31
N CYS A 85 6.12 19.08 -8.06
CA CYS A 85 7.15 19.99 -7.58
C CYS A 85 6.59 21.39 -7.42
N PHE A 86 7.06 22.12 -6.42
CA PHE A 86 6.74 23.52 -6.19
C PHE A 86 7.90 24.24 -5.47
N GLN A 87 7.90 25.57 -5.55
CA GLN A 87 8.83 26.39 -4.82
C GLN A 87 8.22 26.73 -3.45
N ASP A 88 9.00 26.57 -2.39
CA ASP A 88 8.65 27.09 -1.07
C ASP A 88 8.89 28.62 -1.01
N ARG A 89 8.45 29.24 0.06
CA ARG A 89 8.68 30.65 0.29
C ARG A 89 10.19 30.92 0.33
N ALA A 90 10.57 32.11 -0.17
CA ALA A 90 11.97 32.54 -0.05
C ALA A 90 12.41 32.60 1.41
N ASP A 91 13.62 32.12 1.67
CA ASP A 91 14.30 32.32 2.95
C ASP A 91 14.69 33.80 3.15
N LYS A 92 15.32 34.12 4.30
CA LYS A 92 15.79 35.47 4.62
C LYS A 92 16.81 36.03 3.63
N ASN A 93 17.42 35.19 2.81
CA ASN A 93 18.40 35.56 1.76
C ASN A 93 17.76 35.62 0.37
N GLY A 94 16.44 35.42 0.24
CA GLY A 94 15.72 35.41 -1.04
C GLY A 94 15.86 34.11 -1.82
N VAL A 95 16.37 33.04 -1.23
CA VAL A 95 16.54 31.74 -1.88
C VAL A 95 15.28 30.91 -1.67
N HIS A 96 14.81 30.26 -2.73
CA HIS A 96 13.67 29.38 -2.72
C HIS A 96 14.11 27.91 -2.73
N ASP A 97 13.60 27.12 -1.81
CA ASP A 97 13.73 25.68 -1.87
C ASP A 97 12.76 25.07 -2.89
N HIS A 98 13.24 24.10 -3.65
CA HIS A 98 12.42 23.30 -4.53
C HIS A 98 12.02 22.02 -3.81
N LEU A 99 10.73 21.90 -3.53
CA LEU A 99 10.13 20.77 -2.81
C LEU A 99 9.33 19.91 -3.76
N THR A 100 9.26 18.63 -3.42
CA THR A 100 8.50 17.61 -4.17
C THR A 100 7.68 16.75 -3.22
N MET A 101 6.42 16.53 -3.55
CA MET A 101 5.64 15.45 -2.93
C MET A 101 6.23 14.12 -3.37
N ARG A 102 6.66 13.28 -2.44
CA ARG A 102 7.38 12.03 -2.73
C ARG A 102 6.65 11.15 -3.75
N PRO A 103 7.29 10.79 -4.89
CA PRO A 103 6.70 9.89 -5.88
C PRO A 103 6.91 8.41 -5.56
N GLU A 104 7.83 8.12 -4.63
CA GLU A 104 8.20 6.82 -4.06
C GLU A 104 8.90 7.06 -2.73
N ASN A 105 9.23 6.02 -1.95
CA ASN A 105 9.79 6.24 -0.62
C ASN A 105 11.19 5.68 -0.39
N THR A 106 11.73 4.89 -1.30
CA THR A 106 13.09 4.32 -1.17
C THR A 106 14.14 5.42 -1.03
N ALA A 107 14.08 6.47 -1.87
CA ALA A 107 14.97 7.62 -1.80
C ALA A 107 14.88 8.34 -0.44
N SER A 108 13.67 8.52 0.10
CA SER A 108 13.46 9.13 1.41
C SER A 108 14.00 8.26 2.56
N VAL A 109 13.84 6.92 2.46
CA VAL A 109 14.44 5.99 3.42
C VAL A 109 15.96 6.07 3.37
N VAL A 110 16.56 6.03 2.19
CA VAL A 110 18.02 6.15 2.01
C VAL A 110 18.53 7.48 2.57
N ARG A 111 17.89 8.61 2.28
CA ARG A 111 18.24 9.92 2.87
C ARG A 111 18.20 9.85 4.40
N SER A 112 17.14 9.29 4.98
CA SER A 112 16.99 9.15 6.43
C SER A 112 18.09 8.27 7.05
N VAL A 113 18.45 7.18 6.37
CA VAL A 113 19.53 6.26 6.78
C VAL A 113 20.87 6.99 6.81
N ILE A 114 21.15 7.83 5.81
CA ILE A 114 22.38 8.64 5.73
C ILE A 114 22.37 9.70 6.83
N GLU A 115 21.33 10.53 6.91
CA GLU A 115 21.21 11.66 7.83
C GLU A 115 21.35 11.24 9.29
N HIS A 116 20.75 10.11 9.65
CA HIS A 116 20.76 9.59 11.03
C HIS A 116 21.82 8.51 11.27
N ASN A 117 22.73 8.27 10.29
CA ASN A 117 23.80 7.26 10.37
C ASN A 117 23.30 5.87 10.85
N LEU A 118 22.15 5.42 10.34
CA LEU A 118 21.49 4.22 10.85
C LEU A 118 22.27 2.92 10.60
N LEU A 119 23.24 2.91 9.67
CA LEU A 119 24.08 1.74 9.38
C LEU A 119 25.34 1.65 10.27
N TYR A 120 25.50 2.54 11.27
CA TYR A 120 26.67 2.56 12.14
C TYR A 120 26.89 1.22 12.86
N ASP A 121 25.83 0.61 13.34
CA ASP A 121 25.82 -0.64 14.12
C ASP A 121 25.40 -1.87 13.28
N GLY A 122 25.50 -1.80 11.96
CA GLY A 122 25.20 -2.90 11.04
C GLY A 122 23.98 -2.71 10.17
N GLY A 123 23.62 -3.75 9.42
CA GLY A 123 22.53 -3.72 8.48
C GLY A 123 21.15 -3.47 9.12
N LYS A 124 20.25 -2.88 8.36
CA LYS A 124 18.89 -2.55 8.79
C LYS A 124 17.84 -3.18 7.90
N ARG A 125 16.79 -3.70 8.52
CA ARG A 125 15.55 -4.13 7.90
C ARG A 125 14.46 -3.12 8.24
N LEU A 126 14.03 -2.35 7.26
CA LEU A 126 13.07 -1.25 7.42
C LEU A 126 11.84 -1.49 6.55
N TYR A 127 10.66 -1.10 7.04
CA TYR A 127 9.46 -1.06 6.21
C TYR A 127 8.71 0.24 6.42
N TYR A 128 7.97 0.65 5.41
CA TYR A 128 7.13 1.84 5.47
C TYR A 128 5.74 1.56 4.90
N THR A 129 4.78 2.41 5.29
CA THR A 129 3.47 2.54 4.68
C THR A 129 3.12 4.01 4.57
N GLY A 130 2.51 4.41 3.48
CA GLY A 130 2.05 5.79 3.34
C GLY A 130 1.75 6.23 1.90
N PRO A 131 1.24 7.46 1.75
CA PRO A 131 0.87 8.03 0.47
C PRO A 131 2.09 8.41 -0.39
N MET A 132 1.96 8.21 -1.71
CA MET A 132 2.86 8.64 -2.76
C MET A 132 2.09 9.46 -3.78
N PHE A 133 2.79 10.30 -4.54
CA PHE A 133 2.16 11.27 -5.42
C PHE A 133 2.81 11.27 -6.80
N ARG A 134 2.03 10.94 -7.85
CA ARG A 134 2.49 10.97 -9.24
C ARG A 134 1.43 11.61 -10.12
N ARG A 135 1.83 12.53 -10.98
CA ARG A 135 0.95 13.22 -11.92
C ARG A 135 0.63 12.35 -13.13
N GLU A 136 0.06 11.20 -12.87
CA GLU A 136 -0.31 10.24 -13.90
C GLU A 136 -1.77 10.42 -14.36
N ARG A 137 -2.12 9.78 -15.50
CA ARG A 137 -3.51 9.67 -15.92
C ARG A 137 -4.23 8.65 -15.02
N PRO A 138 -5.26 9.08 -14.25
CA PRO A 138 -5.99 8.17 -13.38
C PRO A 138 -6.67 7.05 -14.16
N GLN A 139 -6.53 5.83 -13.66
CA GLN A 139 -7.24 4.62 -14.13
C GLN A 139 -7.38 3.65 -12.95
N ARG A 140 -8.08 2.53 -13.14
CA ARG A 140 -8.27 1.52 -12.09
C ARG A 140 -6.92 1.08 -11.50
N GLY A 141 -6.79 1.13 -10.18
CA GLY A 141 -5.55 0.80 -9.44
C GLY A 141 -4.36 1.75 -9.70
N ARG A 142 -4.60 2.92 -10.33
CA ARG A 142 -3.57 3.94 -10.59
C ARG A 142 -4.13 5.33 -10.37
N TYR A 143 -3.70 5.95 -9.29
CA TYR A 143 -4.18 7.25 -8.84
C TYR A 143 -3.02 8.25 -8.75
N ARG A 144 -3.36 9.53 -8.63
CA ARG A 144 -2.36 10.60 -8.47
C ARG A 144 -1.84 10.69 -7.03
N GLN A 145 -2.70 10.39 -6.06
CA GLN A 145 -2.33 10.00 -4.72
C GLN A 145 -2.64 8.52 -4.58
N PHE A 146 -1.64 7.72 -4.24
CA PHE A 146 -1.75 6.28 -4.03
C PHE A 146 -0.88 5.89 -2.85
N HIS A 147 -1.08 4.70 -2.32
CA HIS A 147 -0.33 4.26 -1.15
C HIS A 147 0.60 3.10 -1.50
N GLN A 148 1.76 3.14 -0.90
CA GLN A 148 2.72 2.05 -0.95
C GLN A 148 2.99 1.48 0.44
N ILE A 149 3.20 0.17 0.45
CA ILE A 149 3.93 -0.53 1.49
C ILE A 149 5.23 -0.97 0.86
N GLY A 150 6.35 -0.70 1.50
CA GLY A 150 7.66 -1.13 1.03
C GLY A 150 8.51 -1.71 2.14
N ALA A 151 9.43 -2.57 1.77
CA ALA A 151 10.43 -3.17 2.64
C ALA A 151 11.81 -2.98 2.05
N GLU A 152 12.75 -2.49 2.87
CA GLU A 152 14.11 -2.16 2.47
C GLU A 152 15.09 -2.85 3.42
N ALA A 153 16.03 -3.61 2.87
CA ALA A 153 17.12 -4.24 3.60
C ALA A 153 18.44 -3.57 3.16
N LEU A 154 19.08 -2.86 4.07
CA LEU A 154 20.26 -2.05 3.80
C LEU A 154 21.48 -2.59 4.58
N GLY A 155 22.63 -2.65 3.95
CA GLY A 155 23.87 -3.15 4.56
C GLY A 155 24.07 -4.66 4.40
N PHE A 156 23.32 -5.34 3.53
CA PHE A 156 23.43 -6.79 3.28
C PHE A 156 23.81 -7.04 1.83
N SER A 157 24.90 -7.76 1.58
CA SER A 157 25.49 -7.92 0.23
C SER A 157 25.12 -9.22 -0.48
N GLY A 158 24.72 -10.26 0.24
CA GLY A 158 24.50 -11.59 -0.35
C GLY A 158 23.13 -11.74 -1.03
N PRO A 159 22.97 -12.78 -1.86
CA PRO A 159 21.70 -13.07 -2.55
C PRO A 159 20.60 -13.59 -1.61
N GLU A 160 20.96 -14.03 -0.40
CA GLU A 160 20.02 -14.51 0.61
C GLU A 160 19.03 -13.45 1.04
N ILE A 161 19.45 -12.18 1.12
CA ILE A 161 18.54 -11.10 1.51
C ILE A 161 17.59 -10.72 0.36
N ASP A 162 18.03 -10.83 -0.90
CA ASP A 162 17.18 -10.64 -2.07
C ASP A 162 16.06 -11.68 -2.08
N ALA A 163 16.43 -12.94 -1.80
CA ALA A 163 15.46 -14.04 -1.69
C ALA A 163 14.55 -13.87 -0.46
N GLU A 164 15.07 -13.47 0.70
CA GLU A 164 14.27 -13.20 1.92
C GLU A 164 13.14 -12.20 1.62
N LEU A 165 13.42 -11.13 0.89
CA LEU A 165 12.43 -10.12 0.51
C LEU A 165 11.33 -10.69 -0.40
N ILE A 166 11.67 -11.58 -1.31
CA ILE A 166 10.68 -12.29 -2.13
C ILE A 166 9.85 -13.26 -1.29
N LEU A 167 10.50 -14.03 -0.41
CA LEU A 167 9.82 -14.93 0.52
C LEU A 167 8.85 -14.17 1.43
N LEU A 168 9.25 -12.99 1.91
CA LEU A 168 8.38 -12.10 2.69
C LEU A 168 7.16 -11.66 1.89
N ALA A 169 7.33 -11.24 0.63
CA ALA A 169 6.22 -10.87 -0.23
C ALA A 169 5.30 -12.07 -0.53
N ALA A 170 5.85 -13.24 -0.85
CA ALA A 170 5.08 -14.47 -1.09
C ALA A 170 4.30 -14.91 0.18
N ALA A 171 4.91 -14.77 1.37
CA ALA A 171 4.22 -15.02 2.64
C ALA A 171 3.07 -14.03 2.88
N LEU A 172 3.23 -12.77 2.46
CA LEU A 172 2.15 -11.79 2.52
C LEU A 172 0.98 -12.22 1.62
N TRP A 173 1.24 -12.59 0.36
CA TRP A 173 0.21 -13.05 -0.57
C TRP A 173 -0.57 -14.22 -0.01
N LYS A 174 0.11 -15.21 0.52
CA LYS A 174 -0.51 -16.35 1.19
C LYS A 174 -1.37 -15.91 2.39
N LYS A 175 -0.87 -14.97 3.21
CA LYS A 175 -1.55 -14.50 4.43
C LYS A 175 -2.83 -13.71 4.14
N ILE A 176 -2.89 -13.03 3.00
CA ILE A 176 -4.05 -12.25 2.57
C ILE A 176 -4.93 -12.98 1.56
N GLY A 177 -4.62 -14.25 1.23
CA GLY A 177 -5.42 -15.07 0.32
C GLY A 177 -5.25 -14.74 -1.17
N LEU A 178 -4.22 -13.99 -1.56
CA LEU A 178 -3.96 -13.66 -2.96
C LEU A 178 -3.19 -14.81 -3.61
N THR A 179 -3.81 -15.51 -4.58
CA THR A 179 -3.27 -16.73 -5.20
C THR A 179 -2.87 -16.55 -6.66
N ASP A 180 -3.52 -15.63 -7.39
CA ASP A 180 -3.29 -15.40 -8.81
C ASP A 180 -2.17 -14.38 -9.05
N TRP A 181 -0.93 -14.87 -8.93
CA TRP A 181 0.28 -14.09 -9.22
C TRP A 181 1.38 -14.99 -9.78
N ARG A 182 2.29 -14.39 -10.53
CA ARG A 182 3.56 -15.00 -10.95
C ARG A 182 4.73 -14.08 -10.60
N LEU A 183 5.85 -14.69 -10.28
CA LEU A 183 7.09 -13.98 -10.01
C LEU A 183 7.96 -13.96 -11.27
N GLU A 184 8.28 -12.78 -11.75
CA GLU A 184 9.23 -12.55 -12.83
C GLU A 184 10.52 -11.99 -12.22
N ILE A 185 11.67 -12.56 -12.63
CA ILE A 185 13.00 -12.18 -12.13
C ILE A 185 13.94 -11.88 -13.28
N ASN A 186 14.93 -11.03 -13.03
CA ASN A 186 16.06 -10.79 -13.94
C ASN A 186 17.28 -10.31 -13.14
N SER A 187 18.43 -10.21 -13.80
CA SER A 187 19.61 -9.53 -13.29
C SER A 187 20.01 -8.38 -14.22
N LEU A 188 20.24 -7.20 -13.63
CA LEU A 188 20.77 -6.03 -14.34
C LEU A 188 22.31 -5.94 -14.29
N GLY A 189 22.96 -6.91 -13.66
CA GLY A 189 24.40 -6.93 -13.52
C GLY A 189 24.98 -5.72 -12.79
N GLN A 190 26.29 -5.61 -12.88
CA GLN A 190 27.04 -4.45 -12.38
C GLN A 190 27.13 -3.35 -13.45
N PRO A 191 27.50 -2.10 -13.10
CA PRO A 191 27.56 -0.98 -14.04
C PRO A 191 28.41 -1.25 -15.28
N GLU A 192 29.55 -1.93 -15.14
CA GLU A 192 30.48 -2.24 -16.22
C GLU A 192 29.86 -3.25 -17.21
N GLU A 193 29.19 -4.29 -16.68
CA GLU A 193 28.49 -5.32 -17.47
C GLU A 193 27.32 -4.69 -18.24
N ARG A 194 26.58 -3.82 -17.56
CA ARG A 194 25.48 -3.04 -18.16
C ARG A 194 25.97 -2.09 -19.24
N ALA A 195 27.13 -1.47 -19.07
CA ALA A 195 27.72 -0.59 -20.09
C ALA A 195 28.08 -1.37 -21.38
N LEU A 196 28.63 -2.57 -21.26
CA LEU A 196 28.92 -3.46 -22.38
C LEU A 196 27.63 -3.89 -23.11
N HIS A 197 26.63 -4.33 -22.37
CA HIS A 197 25.31 -4.65 -22.93
C HIS A 197 24.68 -3.44 -23.63
N ARG A 198 24.70 -2.27 -22.96
CA ARG A 198 24.14 -1.01 -23.50
C ARG A 198 24.74 -0.66 -24.87
N ALA A 199 26.05 -0.76 -25.02
CA ALA A 199 26.71 -0.50 -26.29
C ALA A 199 26.24 -1.46 -27.41
N LYS A 200 26.10 -2.76 -27.10
CA LYS A 200 25.59 -3.76 -28.05
C LYS A 200 24.11 -3.55 -28.36
N LEU A 201 23.30 -3.18 -27.36
CA LEU A 201 21.87 -2.90 -27.54
C LEU A 201 21.66 -1.67 -28.42
N ILE A 202 22.42 -0.59 -28.21
CA ILE A 202 22.35 0.61 -29.06
C ILE A 202 22.67 0.24 -30.51
N ALA A 203 23.80 -0.42 -30.77
CA ALA A 203 24.19 -0.83 -32.13
C ALA A 203 23.12 -1.73 -32.79
N TYR A 204 22.51 -2.63 -32.01
CA TYR A 204 21.44 -3.51 -32.49
C TYR A 204 20.18 -2.71 -32.89
N LEU A 205 19.79 -1.72 -32.08
CA LEU A 205 18.61 -0.88 -32.31
C LEU A 205 18.85 0.14 -33.43
N GLU A 206 20.04 0.73 -33.53
CA GLU A 206 20.43 1.64 -34.64
C GLU A 206 20.30 0.96 -36.00
N ALA A 207 20.76 -0.29 -36.12
CA ALA A 207 20.63 -1.09 -37.34
C ALA A 207 19.16 -1.37 -37.73
N ARG A 208 18.20 -1.03 -36.87
CA ARG A 208 16.75 -1.21 -37.03
C ARG A 208 15.95 0.06 -36.77
N SER A 209 16.61 1.22 -36.89
CA SER A 209 16.03 2.54 -36.57
C SER A 209 14.70 2.81 -37.28
N ASP A 210 14.56 2.33 -38.53
CA ASP A 210 13.34 2.51 -39.33
C ASP A 210 12.13 1.75 -38.77
N CYS A 211 12.37 0.71 -37.95
CA CYS A 211 11.34 -0.10 -37.33
C CYS A 211 11.00 0.36 -35.91
N LEU A 212 11.72 1.34 -35.36
CA LEU A 212 11.48 1.87 -34.02
C LEU A 212 10.34 2.89 -34.03
N ASP A 213 9.47 2.83 -32.98
CA ASP A 213 8.51 3.89 -32.75
C ASP A 213 9.20 5.18 -32.23
N GLU A 214 8.49 6.29 -32.25
CA GLU A 214 9.04 7.61 -31.90
C GLU A 214 9.55 7.69 -30.45
N ASP A 215 8.91 6.99 -29.53
CA ASP A 215 9.37 6.90 -28.14
C ASP A 215 10.68 6.12 -28.04
N SER A 216 10.81 5.04 -28.77
CA SER A 216 12.02 4.22 -28.80
C SER A 216 13.17 4.98 -29.47
N LYS A 217 12.93 5.71 -30.57
CA LYS A 217 13.94 6.58 -31.19
C LYS A 217 14.47 7.63 -30.22
N ARG A 218 13.58 8.27 -29.46
CA ARG A 218 13.96 9.29 -28.45
C ARG A 218 14.81 8.69 -27.34
N ARG A 219 14.51 7.43 -26.93
CA ARG A 219 15.20 6.73 -25.83
C ARG A 219 16.47 6.00 -26.25
N LEU A 220 16.72 5.88 -27.54
CA LEU A 220 17.80 5.06 -28.10
C LEU A 220 19.17 5.33 -27.48
N HIS A 221 19.52 6.59 -27.29
CA HIS A 221 20.81 6.98 -26.71
C HIS A 221 20.71 7.36 -25.22
N SER A 222 19.56 7.87 -24.78
CA SER A 222 19.37 8.29 -23.40
C SER A 222 19.13 7.10 -22.46
N ASN A 223 18.16 6.24 -22.76
CA ASN A 223 17.82 5.08 -21.93
C ASN A 223 17.36 3.87 -22.77
N PRO A 224 18.27 3.21 -23.52
CA PRO A 224 17.93 2.12 -24.44
C PRO A 224 17.32 0.89 -23.74
N LEU A 225 17.65 0.64 -22.46
CA LEU A 225 17.07 -0.47 -21.69
C LEU A 225 15.56 -0.35 -21.56
N ARG A 226 15.01 0.88 -21.49
CA ARG A 226 13.57 1.12 -21.42
C ARG A 226 12.82 0.74 -22.70
N ILE A 227 13.52 0.60 -23.82
CA ILE A 227 12.93 0.13 -25.08
C ILE A 227 12.55 -1.36 -24.96
N LEU A 228 13.28 -2.13 -24.14
CA LEU A 228 12.99 -3.55 -23.91
C LEU A 228 11.62 -3.76 -23.20
N ASP A 229 11.18 -2.80 -22.42
CA ASP A 229 9.89 -2.82 -21.71
C ASP A 229 8.72 -2.27 -22.55
N THR A 230 8.91 -2.05 -23.85
CA THR A 230 7.82 -1.53 -24.68
C THR A 230 6.63 -2.51 -24.74
N LYS A 231 5.44 -1.94 -24.67
CA LYS A 231 4.16 -2.67 -24.85
C LYS A 231 3.62 -2.57 -26.28
N ASN A 232 4.35 -1.90 -27.18
CA ASN A 232 3.97 -1.77 -28.58
C ASN A 232 4.10 -3.13 -29.29
N PRO A 233 3.00 -3.73 -29.79
CA PRO A 233 3.04 -5.03 -30.48
C PRO A 233 3.98 -5.04 -31.70
N ALA A 234 4.12 -3.92 -32.42
CA ALA A 234 5.00 -3.79 -33.57
C ALA A 234 6.49 -3.94 -33.21
N MET A 235 6.86 -3.62 -31.97
CA MET A 235 8.22 -3.73 -31.46
C MET A 235 8.56 -5.12 -30.92
N LYS A 236 7.58 -6.02 -30.76
CA LYS A 236 7.73 -7.29 -30.09
C LYS A 236 8.88 -8.14 -30.65
N ALA A 237 8.92 -8.34 -31.95
CA ALA A 237 9.95 -9.14 -32.61
C ALA A 237 11.36 -8.55 -32.44
N ILE A 238 11.47 -7.20 -32.46
CA ILE A 238 12.73 -6.48 -32.27
C ILE A 238 13.24 -6.69 -30.85
N VAL A 239 12.37 -6.54 -29.86
CA VAL A 239 12.73 -6.65 -28.45
C VAL A 239 13.03 -8.09 -28.05
N GLU A 240 12.30 -9.08 -28.57
CA GLU A 240 12.57 -10.52 -28.33
C GLU A 240 13.92 -10.98 -28.89
N SER A 241 14.38 -10.37 -29.98
CA SER A 241 15.68 -10.69 -30.61
C SER A 241 16.83 -9.79 -30.13
N ALA A 242 16.57 -8.89 -29.19
CA ALA A 242 17.59 -7.97 -28.67
C ALA A 242 18.66 -8.71 -27.84
N PRO A 243 19.89 -8.20 -27.77
CA PRO A 243 20.92 -8.73 -26.87
C PRO A 243 20.39 -8.83 -25.43
N ARG A 244 20.61 -9.96 -24.77
CA ARG A 244 20.16 -10.19 -23.41
C ARG A 244 21.24 -9.78 -22.43
N LEU A 245 20.89 -9.04 -21.38
CA LEU A 245 21.87 -8.59 -20.40
C LEU A 245 22.56 -9.75 -19.68
N ILE A 246 21.85 -10.85 -19.47
CA ILE A 246 22.40 -12.04 -18.81
C ILE A 246 23.65 -12.63 -19.53
N ASP A 247 23.77 -12.43 -20.84
CA ASP A 247 24.91 -12.91 -21.65
C ASP A 247 26.18 -12.06 -21.42
N PHE A 248 26.08 -10.94 -20.70
CA PHE A 248 27.17 -10.01 -20.37
C PHE A 248 27.57 -10.04 -18.90
N LEU A 249 26.91 -10.87 -18.08
CA LEU A 249 27.21 -10.98 -16.66
C LEU A 249 28.56 -11.65 -16.44
N GLY A 250 29.39 -11.04 -15.60
CA GLY A 250 30.63 -11.65 -15.12
C GLY A 250 30.38 -12.72 -14.06
N ALA A 251 31.41 -13.44 -13.71
CA ALA A 251 31.32 -14.59 -12.80
C ALA A 251 30.68 -14.25 -11.44
N GLN A 252 30.97 -13.06 -10.89
CA GLN A 252 30.41 -12.63 -9.61
C GLN A 252 28.91 -12.37 -9.70
N SER A 253 28.45 -11.65 -10.72
CA SER A 253 27.02 -11.37 -10.96
C SER A 253 26.24 -12.65 -11.26
N LEU A 254 26.82 -13.57 -12.02
CA LEU A 254 26.25 -14.90 -12.27
C LEU A 254 26.13 -15.70 -10.98
N ALA A 255 27.20 -15.79 -10.17
CA ALA A 255 27.18 -16.50 -8.91
C ALA A 255 26.11 -15.94 -7.94
N HIS A 256 25.96 -14.61 -7.88
CA HIS A 256 24.91 -13.96 -7.08
C HIS A 256 23.52 -14.39 -7.58
N PHE A 257 23.28 -14.32 -8.90
CA PHE A 257 21.99 -14.65 -9.48
C PHE A 257 21.65 -16.15 -9.37
N GLU A 258 22.63 -17.04 -9.54
CA GLU A 258 22.43 -18.48 -9.32
C GLU A 258 22.14 -18.81 -7.84
N GLY A 259 22.89 -18.19 -6.90
CA GLY A 259 22.62 -18.32 -5.48
C GLY A 259 21.22 -17.85 -5.09
N PHE A 260 20.79 -16.72 -5.63
CA PHE A 260 19.44 -16.18 -5.46
C PHE A 260 18.38 -17.19 -5.95
N LYS A 261 18.49 -17.71 -7.17
CA LYS A 261 17.55 -18.69 -7.74
C LYS A 261 17.51 -19.98 -6.91
N ALA A 262 18.68 -20.49 -6.53
CA ALA A 262 18.77 -21.70 -5.71
C ALA A 262 18.02 -21.58 -4.38
N ILE A 263 18.04 -20.40 -3.75
CA ILE A 263 17.28 -20.15 -2.51
C ILE A 263 15.77 -20.14 -2.78
N LEU A 264 15.31 -19.51 -3.88
CA LEU A 264 13.89 -19.53 -4.25
C LEU A 264 13.40 -20.94 -4.52
N ASP A 265 14.17 -21.74 -5.28
CA ASP A 265 13.87 -23.14 -5.61
C ASP A 265 13.79 -24.01 -4.34
N ALA A 266 14.76 -23.86 -3.42
CA ALA A 266 14.78 -24.57 -2.13
C ALA A 266 13.58 -24.24 -1.24
N ASN A 267 12.97 -23.06 -1.41
CA ASN A 267 11.78 -22.62 -0.67
C ASN A 267 10.47 -22.82 -1.45
N GLY A 268 10.51 -23.46 -2.62
CA GLY A 268 9.34 -23.79 -3.43
C GLY A 268 8.62 -22.57 -4.02
N VAL A 269 9.33 -21.44 -4.21
CA VAL A 269 8.78 -20.25 -4.87
C VAL A 269 9.02 -20.36 -6.37
N ALA A 270 7.94 -20.58 -7.12
CA ALA A 270 8.01 -20.63 -8.58
C ALA A 270 8.34 -19.23 -9.15
N TRP A 271 9.25 -19.19 -10.11
CA TRP A 271 9.68 -17.98 -10.78
C TRP A 271 9.84 -18.18 -12.28
N THR A 272 9.81 -17.08 -13.02
CA THR A 272 10.05 -17.04 -14.47
C THR A 272 11.16 -16.03 -14.76
N LEU A 273 12.14 -16.43 -15.57
CA LEU A 273 13.18 -15.53 -16.03
C LEU A 273 12.61 -14.63 -17.15
N ASN A 274 12.54 -13.33 -16.89
CA ASN A 274 12.11 -12.35 -17.88
C ASN A 274 13.30 -11.47 -18.29
N HIS A 275 13.96 -11.80 -19.39
CA HIS A 275 15.11 -11.05 -19.90
C HIS A 275 14.80 -9.58 -20.26
N ARG A 276 13.54 -9.22 -20.41
CA ARG A 276 13.07 -7.88 -20.73
C ARG A 276 12.73 -7.06 -19.48
N LEU A 277 12.73 -7.72 -18.31
CA LEU A 277 12.42 -7.05 -17.06
C LEU A 277 13.50 -6.03 -16.74
N VAL A 278 13.13 -4.76 -16.84
CA VAL A 278 13.89 -3.59 -16.41
C VAL A 278 13.02 -2.76 -15.48
N ARG A 279 13.62 -1.86 -14.71
CA ARG A 279 12.88 -1.05 -13.75
C ARG A 279 12.69 0.38 -14.22
N GLY A 280 11.64 1.03 -13.72
CA GLY A 280 11.33 2.43 -14.01
C GLY A 280 12.27 3.46 -13.37
N LEU A 281 13.19 3.01 -12.54
CA LEU A 281 14.12 3.79 -11.75
C LEU A 281 15.54 3.32 -12.09
N ASP A 282 16.48 4.22 -12.28
CA ASP A 282 17.80 3.89 -12.83
C ASP A 282 18.82 3.40 -11.79
N TYR A 283 18.49 3.41 -10.52
CA TYR A 283 19.39 3.04 -9.42
C TYR A 283 19.61 1.54 -9.25
N TYR A 284 18.82 0.69 -9.91
CA TYR A 284 18.91 -0.76 -9.73
C TYR A 284 20.18 -1.38 -10.34
N ASN A 285 20.71 -2.40 -9.67
CA ASN A 285 21.75 -3.29 -10.13
C ASN A 285 21.44 -4.73 -9.70
N LEU A 286 22.16 -5.72 -10.25
CA LEU A 286 21.98 -7.15 -9.93
C LEU A 286 20.49 -7.57 -10.00
N THR A 287 19.97 -8.15 -8.92
CA THR A 287 18.62 -8.71 -8.85
C THR A 287 17.51 -7.66 -9.04
N VAL A 288 16.60 -7.93 -9.96
CA VAL A 288 15.31 -7.23 -10.10
C VAL A 288 14.19 -8.24 -10.21
N PHE A 289 13.01 -7.88 -9.69
CA PHE A 289 11.84 -8.77 -9.70
C PHE A 289 10.52 -8.01 -9.70
N GLU A 290 9.49 -8.70 -10.20
CA GLU A 290 8.10 -8.24 -10.14
C GLU A 290 7.16 -9.40 -9.83
N PHE A 291 6.22 -9.16 -8.93
CA PHE A 291 5.02 -9.98 -8.80
C PHE A 291 3.94 -9.39 -9.71
N VAL A 292 3.47 -10.18 -10.65
CA VAL A 292 2.52 -9.74 -11.68
C VAL A 292 1.28 -10.62 -11.70
N THR A 293 0.16 -10.04 -12.11
CA THR A 293 -1.13 -10.73 -12.35
C THR A 293 -1.73 -10.25 -13.67
N ASP A 294 -2.53 -11.09 -14.30
CA ASP A 294 -3.25 -10.72 -15.53
C ASP A 294 -4.59 -10.02 -15.24
N ARG A 295 -5.06 -10.03 -13.99
CA ARG A 295 -6.36 -9.48 -13.56
C ARG A 295 -6.43 -7.95 -13.58
N LEU A 296 -5.29 -7.28 -13.53
CA LEU A 296 -5.20 -5.80 -13.59
C LEU A 296 -4.93 -5.27 -15.02
N GLY A 297 -5.11 -6.10 -16.04
CA GLY A 297 -4.88 -5.72 -17.43
C GLY A 297 -3.42 -5.35 -17.71
N ALA A 298 -3.19 -4.30 -18.52
CA ALA A 298 -1.85 -3.87 -18.92
C ALA A 298 -0.93 -3.39 -17.77
N GLN A 299 -1.44 -3.27 -16.55
CA GLN A 299 -0.74 -2.78 -15.35
C GLN A 299 -0.65 -3.87 -14.28
N GLY A 300 -0.33 -5.10 -14.69
CA GLY A 300 -0.35 -6.29 -13.85
C GLY A 300 0.61 -6.34 -12.67
N THR A 301 1.57 -5.43 -12.54
CA THR A 301 2.53 -5.42 -11.43
C THR A 301 1.85 -5.02 -10.12
N ILE A 302 1.87 -5.92 -9.14
CA ILE A 302 1.33 -5.70 -7.79
C ILE A 302 2.40 -5.34 -6.76
N CYS A 303 3.59 -5.93 -6.90
CA CYS A 303 4.77 -5.64 -6.09
C CYS A 303 6.00 -5.74 -6.97
N ALA A 304 6.97 -4.86 -6.74
CA ALA A 304 8.17 -4.85 -7.55
C ALA A 304 9.37 -4.28 -6.80
N GLY A 305 10.54 -4.79 -7.08
CA GLY A 305 11.75 -4.40 -6.39
C GLY A 305 13.03 -4.86 -7.06
N GLY A 306 14.10 -4.79 -6.29
CA GLY A 306 15.43 -5.21 -6.70
C GLY A 306 16.53 -4.60 -5.84
N ARG A 307 17.77 -4.90 -6.19
CA ARG A 307 18.98 -4.45 -5.52
C ARG A 307 19.43 -3.08 -6.07
N TYR A 308 19.94 -2.22 -5.19
CA TYR A 308 20.34 -0.85 -5.52
C TYR A 308 21.55 -0.40 -4.69
N ASP A 309 22.65 -1.14 -4.79
CA ASP A 309 23.84 -1.02 -3.95
C ASP A 309 24.55 0.35 -4.06
N TYR A 310 24.33 1.05 -5.16
CA TYR A 310 25.00 2.34 -5.42
C TYR A 310 24.25 3.56 -4.90
N LEU A 311 22.97 3.41 -4.59
CA LEU A 311 22.10 4.55 -4.27
C LEU A 311 22.55 5.34 -3.05
N ILE A 312 22.99 4.66 -1.98
CA ILE A 312 23.48 5.32 -0.75
C ILE A 312 24.70 6.18 -1.06
N GLY A 313 25.65 5.66 -1.85
CA GLY A 313 26.83 6.40 -2.30
C GLY A 313 26.49 7.58 -3.21
N GLN A 314 25.57 7.42 -4.15
CA GLN A 314 25.09 8.47 -5.05
C GLN A 314 24.41 9.61 -4.29
N MET A 315 23.78 9.33 -3.17
CA MET A 315 23.19 10.32 -2.28
C MET A 315 24.17 10.94 -1.27
N GLY A 316 25.46 10.61 -1.37
CA GLY A 316 26.52 11.19 -0.54
C GLY A 316 26.73 10.47 0.79
N GLY A 317 26.13 9.29 1.00
CA GLY A 317 26.38 8.43 2.14
C GLY A 317 27.60 7.52 1.95
N LYS A 318 28.03 6.83 3.02
CA LYS A 318 29.02 5.76 2.91
C LYS A 318 28.40 4.61 2.09
N PRO A 319 29.03 4.17 0.99
CA PRO A 319 28.50 3.11 0.16
C PRO A 319 28.15 1.86 0.99
N ALA A 320 26.95 1.34 0.78
CA ALA A 320 26.48 0.11 1.41
C ALA A 320 25.47 -0.56 0.47
N PRO A 321 25.45 -1.90 0.41
CA PRO A 321 24.49 -2.63 -0.40
C PRO A 321 23.08 -2.45 0.13
N ALA A 322 22.12 -2.49 -0.79
CA ALA A 322 20.72 -2.35 -0.44
C ALA A 322 19.82 -3.06 -1.45
N VAL A 323 18.71 -3.59 -0.95
CA VAL A 323 17.68 -4.25 -1.74
C VAL A 323 16.32 -3.99 -1.10
N GLY A 324 15.28 -3.84 -1.92
CA GLY A 324 13.94 -3.58 -1.40
C GLY A 324 12.86 -3.77 -2.44
N TRP A 325 11.62 -3.67 -1.99
CA TRP A 325 10.45 -3.70 -2.86
C TRP A 325 9.35 -2.76 -2.33
N ALA A 326 8.47 -2.39 -3.25
CA ALA A 326 7.24 -1.70 -2.90
C ALA A 326 6.04 -2.35 -3.61
N LEU A 327 4.91 -2.44 -2.90
CA LEU A 327 3.61 -2.81 -3.43
C LEU A 327 2.66 -1.62 -3.44
N GLY A 328 1.72 -1.61 -4.39
CA GLY A 328 0.62 -0.65 -4.43
C GLY A 328 -0.58 -1.15 -3.65
N VAL A 329 -0.94 -0.48 -2.57
CA VAL A 329 -2.02 -0.90 -1.65
C VAL A 329 -3.36 -1.01 -2.37
N GLU A 330 -3.70 0.00 -3.17
CA GLU A 330 -4.97 0.02 -3.91
C GLU A 330 -5.10 -1.17 -4.88
N ARG A 331 -4.00 -1.58 -5.54
CA ARG A 331 -3.99 -2.73 -6.44
C ARG A 331 -4.22 -4.05 -5.70
N VAL A 332 -3.56 -4.21 -4.56
CA VAL A 332 -3.71 -5.40 -3.71
C VAL A 332 -5.14 -5.49 -3.19
N LEU A 333 -5.70 -4.40 -2.69
CA LEU A 333 -7.07 -4.36 -2.18
C LEU A 333 -8.12 -4.63 -3.28
N GLU A 334 -7.92 -4.12 -4.50
CA GLU A 334 -8.79 -4.43 -5.64
C GLU A 334 -8.84 -5.93 -5.93
N LEU A 335 -7.67 -6.60 -5.93
CA LEU A 335 -7.59 -8.05 -6.17
C LEU A 335 -8.27 -8.86 -5.07
N ILE A 336 -8.07 -8.49 -3.81
CA ILE A 336 -8.66 -9.16 -2.66
C ILE A 336 -10.19 -9.00 -2.65
N LYS A 337 -10.70 -7.81 -3.01
CA LYS A 337 -12.14 -7.57 -3.16
C LYS A 337 -12.77 -8.49 -4.19
N GLU A 338 -12.10 -8.72 -5.32
CA GLU A 338 -12.56 -9.64 -6.36
C GLU A 338 -12.58 -11.10 -5.91
N GLU A 339 -11.72 -11.50 -5.00
CA GLU A 339 -11.68 -12.86 -4.42
C GLU A 339 -12.73 -13.08 -3.33
N GLY A 340 -13.46 -12.02 -2.93
CA GLY A 340 -14.47 -12.10 -1.89
C GLY A 340 -13.92 -12.41 -0.48
N ALA A 341 -12.60 -12.24 -0.29
CA ALA A 341 -11.90 -12.57 0.94
C ALA A 341 -12.06 -11.53 2.06
N LEU A 342 -12.79 -10.43 1.79
CA LEU A 342 -12.96 -9.34 2.75
C LEU A 342 -14.28 -9.50 3.52
N ASN A 343 -14.18 -9.86 4.78
CA ASN A 343 -15.28 -9.72 5.73
C ASN A 343 -15.31 -8.28 6.27
N ASP A 344 -16.52 -7.75 6.53
CA ASP A 344 -16.64 -6.45 7.20
C ASP A 344 -16.25 -6.61 8.70
N PRO A 345 -15.06 -6.15 9.13
CA PRO A 345 -14.61 -6.32 10.51
C PRO A 345 -15.30 -5.35 11.48
N LEU A 346 -16.09 -4.39 10.99
CA LEU A 346 -16.76 -3.37 11.80
C LEU A 346 -18.19 -3.72 12.18
N VAL A 347 -18.71 -4.88 11.77
CA VAL A 347 -20.01 -5.35 12.24
C VAL A 347 -19.98 -5.41 13.77
N PRO A 348 -20.88 -4.71 14.47
CA PRO A 348 -20.91 -4.74 15.92
C PRO A 348 -21.37 -6.12 16.43
N ASP A 349 -20.80 -6.55 17.54
CA ASP A 349 -21.24 -7.78 18.21
C ASP A 349 -22.68 -7.62 18.72
N ALA A 350 -22.99 -6.45 19.27
CA ALA A 350 -24.32 -6.14 19.77
C ALA A 350 -24.73 -4.70 19.48
N TYR A 351 -26.05 -4.48 19.44
CA TYR A 351 -26.66 -3.15 19.31
C TYR A 351 -27.58 -2.88 20.52
N ALA A 352 -27.35 -1.77 21.20
CA ALA A 352 -28.17 -1.37 22.34
C ALA A 352 -29.46 -0.70 21.88
N VAL A 353 -30.61 -1.26 22.29
CA VAL A 353 -31.96 -0.71 22.13
C VAL A 353 -32.39 -0.11 23.46
N VAL A 354 -32.64 1.20 23.47
CA VAL A 354 -32.95 1.98 24.68
C VAL A 354 -34.35 2.56 24.53
N PRO A 355 -35.37 1.94 25.12
CA PRO A 355 -36.75 2.43 25.01
C PRO A 355 -37.00 3.77 25.72
N GLU A 356 -36.30 4.02 26.80
CA GLU A 356 -36.52 5.20 27.68
C GLU A 356 -35.23 5.95 27.96
N ALA A 357 -35.24 7.27 27.81
CA ALA A 357 -34.08 8.12 28.04
C ALA A 357 -33.59 8.12 29.51
N SER A 358 -34.46 7.86 30.47
CA SER A 358 -34.15 7.74 31.89
C SER A 358 -33.14 6.62 32.19
N THR A 359 -33.07 5.60 31.34
CA THR A 359 -32.17 4.43 31.51
C THR A 359 -30.76 4.66 30.95
N LEU A 360 -30.53 5.73 30.18
CA LEU A 360 -29.26 6.03 29.54
C LEU A 360 -28.02 5.96 30.44
N PRO A 361 -28.03 6.45 31.72
CA PRO A 361 -26.84 6.35 32.55
C PRO A 361 -26.42 4.89 32.82
N ILE A 362 -27.37 3.99 33.08
CA ILE A 362 -27.12 2.56 33.31
C ILE A 362 -26.67 1.89 32.01
N VAL A 363 -27.36 2.22 30.90
CA VAL A 363 -26.99 1.71 29.58
C VAL A 363 -25.52 2.06 29.26
N LEU A 364 -25.14 3.33 29.34
CA LEU A 364 -23.78 3.75 29.05
C LEU A 364 -22.75 3.09 29.95
N LYS A 365 -23.02 2.88 31.22
CA LYS A 365 -22.17 2.16 32.15
C LYS A 365 -21.95 0.72 31.65
N THR A 366 -23.04 0.00 31.32
CA THR A 366 -22.98 -1.38 30.81
C THR A 366 -22.22 -1.46 29.50
N LEU A 367 -22.51 -0.56 28.54
CA LEU A 367 -21.80 -0.51 27.27
C LEU A 367 -20.29 -0.25 27.46
N GLN A 368 -19.91 0.58 28.45
CA GLN A 368 -18.52 0.85 28.73
C GLN A 368 -17.80 -0.40 29.27
N THR A 369 -18.46 -1.16 30.16
CA THR A 369 -17.92 -2.44 30.65
C THR A 369 -17.71 -3.42 29.48
N LEU A 370 -18.71 -3.59 28.60
CA LEU A 370 -18.59 -4.43 27.41
C LEU A 370 -17.45 -4.01 26.49
N ARG A 371 -17.32 -2.69 26.24
CA ARG A 371 -16.22 -2.14 25.41
C ARG A 371 -14.85 -2.38 26.05
N SER A 372 -14.74 -2.26 27.36
CA SER A 372 -13.51 -2.58 28.10
C SER A 372 -13.13 -4.07 28.00
N ALA A 373 -14.10 -4.94 27.82
CA ALA A 373 -13.90 -6.37 27.53
C ALA A 373 -13.68 -6.67 26.04
N GLY A 374 -13.53 -5.63 25.17
CA GLY A 374 -13.28 -5.79 23.75
C GLY A 374 -14.51 -6.04 22.88
N ILE A 375 -15.72 -5.98 23.44
CA ILE A 375 -16.97 -6.22 22.72
C ILE A 375 -17.36 -4.94 21.93
N LYS A 376 -17.62 -5.11 20.64
CA LYS A 376 -18.06 -4.01 19.76
C LYS A 376 -19.55 -3.76 19.95
N VAL A 377 -19.89 -2.74 20.71
CA VAL A 377 -21.30 -2.39 20.98
C VAL A 377 -21.63 -1.01 20.42
N GLN A 378 -22.68 -0.95 19.62
CA GLN A 378 -23.20 0.28 19.05
C GLN A 378 -24.53 0.69 19.74
N MET A 379 -24.75 1.99 19.87
CA MET A 379 -26.00 2.60 20.34
C MET A 379 -26.29 3.82 19.46
N HIS A 380 -27.55 4.08 19.16
CA HIS A 380 -27.95 5.33 18.52
C HIS A 380 -28.15 6.43 19.56
N ALA A 381 -27.47 7.55 19.35
CA ALA A 381 -27.81 8.79 20.07
C ALA A 381 -29.01 9.44 19.35
N GLY A 382 -30.07 9.79 20.09
CA GLY A 382 -31.24 10.46 19.55
C GLY A 382 -30.87 11.80 18.89
N ALA A 383 -31.63 12.21 17.89
CA ALA A 383 -31.45 13.50 17.21
C ALA A 383 -31.85 14.69 18.07
N VAL A 384 -32.63 14.48 19.14
CA VAL A 384 -33.13 15.49 20.08
C VAL A 384 -32.55 15.20 21.46
N ALA A 385 -32.09 16.24 22.16
CA ALA A 385 -31.56 16.10 23.52
C ALA A 385 -32.61 15.46 24.45
N ASN A 386 -32.17 14.50 25.25
CA ASN A 386 -33.01 13.76 26.22
C ASN A 386 -34.19 12.98 25.61
N ALA A 387 -34.17 12.70 24.33
CA ALA A 387 -35.15 11.85 23.65
C ALA A 387 -34.49 10.60 23.09
N VAL A 388 -35.25 9.51 23.05
CA VAL A 388 -34.89 8.26 22.38
C VAL A 388 -35.87 7.98 21.25
N ASP A 389 -35.40 7.38 20.16
CA ASP A 389 -36.27 7.01 19.06
C ASP A 389 -37.19 5.83 19.44
N SER A 390 -38.27 5.64 18.67
CA SER A 390 -39.16 4.51 18.87
C SER A 390 -38.40 3.17 18.78
N MET A 391 -38.79 2.17 19.54
CA MET A 391 -38.22 0.82 19.52
C MET A 391 -38.17 0.26 18.10
N LYS A 392 -39.19 0.47 17.28
CA LYS A 392 -39.23 0.02 15.87
C LYS A 392 -38.10 0.63 15.06
N SER A 393 -37.81 1.92 15.23
CA SER A 393 -36.72 2.62 14.55
C SER A 393 -35.38 2.11 15.04
N GLN A 394 -35.19 1.87 16.33
CA GLN A 394 -33.96 1.35 16.90
C GLN A 394 -33.68 -0.09 16.43
N PHE A 395 -34.67 -0.99 16.39
CA PHE A 395 -34.52 -2.32 15.83
C PHE A 395 -34.19 -2.31 14.35
N LYS A 396 -34.79 -1.41 13.56
CA LYS A 396 -34.42 -1.27 12.14
C LYS A 396 -32.94 -0.87 11.98
N ARG A 397 -32.41 0.00 12.84
CA ARG A 397 -30.98 0.35 12.83
C ARG A 397 -30.10 -0.80 13.33
N ALA A 398 -30.54 -1.50 14.37
CA ALA A 398 -29.84 -2.69 14.87
C ALA A 398 -29.70 -3.76 13.77
N ASP A 399 -30.75 -3.99 13.01
CA ASP A 399 -30.72 -4.91 11.87
C ASP A 399 -29.80 -4.40 10.76
N ALA A 400 -29.92 -3.12 10.38
CA ALA A 400 -29.09 -2.48 9.35
C ALA A 400 -27.60 -2.41 9.74
N SER A 401 -27.25 -2.40 11.04
CA SER A 401 -25.88 -2.38 11.52
C SER A 401 -25.13 -3.71 11.33
N GLY A 402 -25.84 -4.78 10.99
CA GLY A 402 -25.24 -6.11 10.93
C GLY A 402 -25.05 -6.80 12.28
N ALA A 403 -25.36 -6.13 13.41
CA ALA A 403 -25.16 -6.69 14.74
C ALA A 403 -25.75 -8.09 14.91
N ARG A 404 -25.03 -8.95 15.61
CA ARG A 404 -25.49 -10.32 15.91
C ARG A 404 -26.60 -10.32 16.97
N TYR A 405 -26.51 -9.42 17.93
CA TYR A 405 -27.41 -9.36 19.06
C TYR A 405 -28.01 -7.95 19.25
N ALA A 406 -29.22 -7.87 19.78
CA ALA A 406 -29.79 -6.67 20.38
C ALA A 406 -29.78 -6.81 21.90
N LEU A 407 -29.24 -5.81 22.57
CA LEU A 407 -29.34 -5.62 24.02
C LEU A 407 -30.48 -4.62 24.31
N ILE A 408 -31.56 -5.09 24.91
CA ILE A 408 -32.76 -4.29 25.15
C ILE A 408 -32.76 -3.87 26.60
N PHE A 409 -32.70 -2.56 26.84
CA PHE A 409 -32.63 -1.96 28.15
C PHE A 409 -34.00 -1.35 28.53
N GLY A 410 -35.01 -2.20 28.66
CA GLY A 410 -36.34 -1.78 29.12
C GLY A 410 -36.34 -1.40 30.59
N ALA A 411 -37.26 -0.52 31.00
CA ALA A 411 -37.34 -0.06 32.38
C ALA A 411 -37.63 -1.22 33.38
N ALA A 412 -38.45 -2.18 32.97
CA ALA A 412 -38.76 -3.35 33.79
C ALA A 412 -37.55 -4.24 34.00
N GLU A 413 -36.81 -4.50 32.91
CA GLU A 413 -35.56 -5.33 32.94
C GLU A 413 -34.51 -4.66 33.83
N ILE A 414 -34.29 -3.33 33.66
CA ILE A 414 -33.34 -2.58 34.46
C ILE A 414 -33.75 -2.56 35.94
N ALA A 415 -35.05 -2.38 36.25
CA ALA A 415 -35.55 -2.43 37.63
C ALA A 415 -35.32 -3.81 38.26
N ALA A 416 -35.34 -4.88 37.46
CA ALA A 416 -34.99 -6.23 37.87
C ALA A 416 -33.48 -6.53 37.85
N GLY A 417 -32.62 -5.53 37.61
CA GLY A 417 -31.17 -5.69 37.53
C GLY A 417 -30.68 -6.50 36.31
N SER A 418 -31.43 -6.49 35.21
CA SER A 418 -31.14 -7.30 34.04
C SER A 418 -31.21 -6.49 32.72
N VAL A 419 -30.66 -7.08 31.66
CA VAL A 419 -30.83 -6.63 30.26
C VAL A 419 -31.35 -7.79 29.44
N ALA A 420 -32.25 -7.54 28.49
CA ALA A 420 -32.74 -8.59 27.60
C ALA A 420 -31.84 -8.71 26.36
N LEU A 421 -31.34 -9.91 26.09
CA LEU A 421 -30.58 -10.25 24.89
C LEU A 421 -31.49 -10.90 23.87
N ARG A 422 -31.43 -10.45 22.62
CA ARG A 422 -32.13 -11.02 21.47
C ARG A 422 -31.19 -11.24 20.31
N SER A 423 -31.16 -12.45 19.75
CA SER A 423 -30.44 -12.73 18.48
C SER A 423 -31.12 -11.98 17.31
N LEU A 424 -30.30 -11.34 16.46
CA LEU A 424 -30.74 -10.66 15.24
C LEU A 424 -30.39 -11.42 13.97
N ARG A 425 -29.53 -12.44 14.07
CA ARG A 425 -29.05 -13.23 12.93
C ARG A 425 -29.40 -14.70 13.12
N PHE A 426 -29.42 -15.43 12.00
CA PHE A 426 -29.79 -16.84 11.99
C PHE A 426 -28.79 -17.72 12.76
N ASN A 427 -29.30 -18.78 13.38
CA ASN A 427 -28.47 -19.92 13.76
C ASN A 427 -28.07 -20.70 12.48
N PRO A 428 -26.92 -21.44 12.48
CA PRO A 428 -26.46 -22.25 11.35
C PRO A 428 -27.50 -23.27 10.83
N GLU A 429 -28.52 -23.57 11.61
CA GLU A 429 -29.60 -24.50 11.27
C GLU A 429 -30.76 -23.85 10.48
N GLY A 430 -30.65 -22.56 10.10
CA GLY A 430 -31.60 -21.94 9.15
C GLY A 430 -32.98 -21.56 9.71
N GLU A 431 -33.26 -21.84 10.97
CA GLU A 431 -34.50 -21.41 11.60
C GLU A 431 -34.35 -20.03 12.22
N VAL A 432 -35.18 -19.07 11.78
CA VAL A 432 -35.41 -17.82 12.47
C VAL A 432 -36.08 -18.17 13.79
N SER A 433 -35.29 -18.58 14.77
CA SER A 433 -35.79 -18.52 16.12
C SER A 433 -35.97 -17.03 16.42
N ARG A 434 -37.19 -16.52 16.19
CA ARG A 434 -37.73 -15.34 16.88
C ARG A 434 -37.80 -15.64 18.36
N ALA A 435 -36.86 -16.46 18.83
CA ALA A 435 -36.77 -17.10 20.09
C ALA A 435 -36.56 -16.08 21.19
N ALA A 436 -37.13 -16.41 22.24
CA ALA A 436 -36.94 -16.07 23.62
C ALA A 436 -35.83 -15.00 23.87
N GLN A 437 -36.26 -13.82 24.27
CA GLN A 437 -35.39 -12.90 24.98
C GLN A 437 -34.83 -13.64 26.19
N THR A 438 -33.52 -13.70 26.33
CA THR A 438 -32.85 -14.17 27.53
C THR A 438 -32.48 -12.98 28.39
N LEU A 439 -32.69 -13.09 29.69
CA LEU A 439 -32.36 -12.02 30.65
C LEU A 439 -30.93 -12.28 31.18
N TRP A 440 -30.13 -11.21 31.17
CA TRP A 440 -28.73 -11.26 31.61
C TRP A 440 -28.49 -10.24 32.72
N PRO A 441 -27.76 -10.61 33.80
CA PRO A 441 -27.59 -9.76 34.97
C PRO A 441 -26.68 -8.56 34.66
N LEU A 442 -27.09 -7.35 35.12
CA LEU A 442 -26.32 -6.12 34.97
C LEU A 442 -25.21 -5.96 36.01
N ASP A 443 -25.26 -6.70 37.10
CA ASP A 443 -24.27 -6.69 38.17
C ASP A 443 -23.02 -7.57 37.83
N ASN A 444 -23.14 -8.43 36.81
CA ASN A 444 -22.06 -9.31 36.37
C ASN A 444 -21.93 -9.34 34.85
N VAL A 445 -21.68 -8.16 34.25
CA VAL A 445 -21.55 -7.98 32.81
C VAL A 445 -20.38 -8.79 32.22
N ASP A 446 -19.28 -8.91 32.96
CA ASP A 446 -18.08 -9.63 32.54
C ASP A 446 -18.34 -11.13 32.30
N ALA A 447 -19.25 -11.74 33.05
CA ALA A 447 -19.58 -13.16 32.91
C ALA A 447 -20.19 -13.52 31.54
N TRP A 448 -20.93 -12.60 30.92
CA TRP A 448 -21.58 -12.84 29.63
C TRP A 448 -20.99 -12.03 28.49
N ALA A 449 -20.10 -11.08 28.76
CA ALA A 449 -19.40 -10.32 27.72
C ALA A 449 -18.68 -11.26 26.72
N ASN A 450 -18.01 -12.27 27.21
CA ASN A 450 -17.27 -13.23 26.37
C ASN A 450 -18.17 -13.99 25.40
N MET A 451 -19.43 -14.25 25.74
CA MET A 451 -20.38 -14.90 24.83
C MET A 451 -20.76 -14.03 23.63
N LEU A 452 -20.76 -12.69 23.79
CA LEU A 452 -21.02 -11.77 22.69
C LEU A 452 -19.85 -11.72 21.69
N GLY A 453 -18.61 -11.87 22.20
CA GLY A 453 -17.38 -11.82 21.41
C GLY A 453 -16.96 -13.15 20.77
N SER A 454 -17.49 -14.27 21.23
CA SER A 454 -17.16 -15.57 20.64
C SER A 454 -17.77 -15.67 19.23
N ASN A 455 -16.90 -15.75 18.21
CA ASN A 455 -17.35 -16.26 16.92
C ASN A 455 -17.86 -17.69 17.15
N PRO A 456 -19.05 -18.08 16.70
CA PRO A 456 -19.36 -19.48 16.58
C PRO A 456 -18.27 -20.12 15.70
N PRO A 457 -17.77 -21.29 16.02
CA PRO A 457 -16.87 -22.00 15.11
C PRO A 457 -17.59 -22.14 13.76
N VAL A 458 -16.87 -21.73 12.70
CA VAL A 458 -17.28 -21.90 11.30
C VAL A 458 -17.33 -23.38 10.99
#